data_622cc5a5e50de1d8bf8fa186376507f6
#
_entry.id   622cc5a5e50de1d8bf8fa186376507f6
#
_cell.length_a   1.000
_cell.length_b   1.000
_cell.length_c   1.000
_cell.angle_alpha   90.00
_cell.angle_beta   90.00
_cell.angle_gamma   90.00
#
_symmetry.space_group_name_H-M   'P 1'
#
loop_
_entity.id
_entity.type
_entity.pdbx_description
1 polymer ?
#
loop_
_entity_poly.entity_id
_entity_poly.type
_entity_poly.pdbx_seq_one_letter_code
_entity_poly.pdbx_strand_id
1 'polypeptide(L)'
;MLTLIHAPMSRSGRMVWLLEELGAEYDVRYVSIRRRDGSGAPDDNNPHPHKQVPALLHDKALITESAAITLYLTDLFPKSGMGRPQGHAERGAYLSGLAYYAGVIEPMGTAFVSGMTQSNPNLEKGYRDMCQHVTSTLERQPFLLGDRISAVDLLLGGALSWMRRVLPESAGVDRYLQTLTARPALARAREVDSKPDGFHD
;
A
#
# COMPACT_ATOMS: atom_id res chain seq x y z
N MET A 1 -19.66 -2.47 10.46
CA MET A 1 -18.51 -3.32 10.80
C MET A 1 -17.57 -3.39 9.59
N LEU A 2 -16.26 -3.26 9.83
CA LEU A 2 -15.25 -3.35 8.77
C LEU A 2 -14.80 -4.80 8.62
N THR A 3 -14.71 -5.30 7.37
CA THR A 3 -14.12 -6.61 7.06
C THR A 3 -13.14 -6.47 5.92
N LEU A 4 -11.86 -6.74 6.19
CA LEU A 4 -10.84 -6.76 5.16
C LEU A 4 -10.81 -8.13 4.45
N ILE A 5 -10.93 -8.12 3.13
CA ILE A 5 -10.68 -9.30 2.29
C ILE A 5 -9.18 -9.35 2.03
N HIS A 6 -8.55 -10.40 2.51
CA HIS A 6 -7.11 -10.49 2.64
C HIS A 6 -6.57 -11.82 2.12
N ALA A 7 -5.47 -11.77 1.42
CA ALA A 7 -4.63 -12.91 1.11
C ALA A 7 -3.24 -12.67 1.69
N PRO A 8 -2.71 -13.58 2.50
CA PRO A 8 -1.37 -13.44 3.07
C PRO A 8 -0.31 -13.18 2.01
N MET A 9 0.72 -12.42 2.37
CA MET A 9 1.82 -12.12 1.47
C MET A 9 1.37 -11.46 0.15
N SER A 10 0.48 -10.48 0.24
CA SER A 10 -0.05 -9.74 -0.90
C SER A 10 -0.17 -8.22 -0.64
N ARG A 11 -0.75 -7.50 -1.61
CA ARG A 11 -1.02 -6.06 -1.46
C ARG A 11 -1.95 -5.73 -0.29
N SER A 12 -2.78 -6.68 0.14
CA SER A 12 -3.70 -6.46 1.26
C SER A 12 -3.00 -6.35 2.62
N GLY A 13 -1.77 -6.83 2.77
CA GLY A 13 -0.97 -6.64 3.98
C GLY A 13 -0.75 -5.16 4.33
N ARG A 14 -0.73 -4.26 3.33
CA ARG A 14 -0.66 -2.80 3.57
C ARG A 14 -1.93 -2.25 4.20
N MET A 15 -3.08 -2.86 3.87
CA MET A 15 -4.36 -2.48 4.47
C MET A 15 -4.48 -2.99 5.90
N VAL A 16 -3.93 -4.18 6.19
CA VAL A 16 -3.75 -4.65 7.57
C VAL A 16 -2.93 -3.64 8.35
N TRP A 17 -1.76 -3.24 7.81
CA TRP A 17 -0.92 -2.24 8.48
C TRP A 17 -1.64 -0.91 8.72
N LEU A 18 -2.39 -0.43 7.72
CA LEU A 18 -3.16 0.80 7.87
C LEU A 18 -4.22 0.66 8.97
N LEU A 19 -4.99 -0.43 9.01
CA LEU A 19 -6.00 -0.67 10.04
C LEU A 19 -5.39 -0.71 11.44
N GLU A 20 -4.21 -1.31 11.59
CA GLU A 20 -3.44 -1.30 12.84
C GLU A 20 -2.94 0.10 13.25
N GLU A 21 -2.53 0.93 12.30
CA GLU A 21 -2.15 2.33 12.56
C GLU A 21 -3.34 3.22 12.96
N LEU A 22 -4.51 2.89 12.42
CA LEU A 22 -5.75 3.59 12.75
C LEU A 22 -6.33 3.18 14.10
N GLY A 23 -5.88 2.07 14.69
CA GLY A 23 -6.49 1.45 15.85
C GLY A 23 -7.93 1.02 15.59
N ALA A 24 -8.21 0.58 14.36
CA ALA A 24 -9.54 0.18 13.93
C ALA A 24 -9.93 -1.18 14.50
N GLU A 25 -11.21 -1.36 14.82
CA GLU A 25 -11.80 -2.67 15.00
C GLU A 25 -12.25 -3.22 13.65
N TYR A 26 -11.76 -4.40 13.28
CA TYR A 26 -12.05 -5.02 11.99
C TYR A 26 -11.95 -6.53 12.03
N ASP A 27 -12.67 -7.19 11.13
CA ASP A 27 -12.53 -8.61 10.85
C ASP A 27 -11.64 -8.83 9.62
N VAL A 28 -11.04 -10.01 9.53
CA VAL A 28 -10.30 -10.46 8.36
C VAL A 28 -10.98 -11.67 7.74
N ARG A 29 -11.32 -11.56 6.46
CA ARG A 29 -11.73 -12.69 5.64
C ARG A 29 -10.58 -13.11 4.76
N TYR A 30 -9.97 -14.24 5.07
CA TYR A 30 -8.90 -14.81 4.25
C TYR A 30 -9.49 -15.45 2.99
N VAL A 31 -8.83 -15.18 1.85
CA VAL A 31 -9.23 -15.68 0.53
C VAL A 31 -8.00 -16.09 -0.27
N SER A 32 -8.17 -17.09 -1.13
CA SER A 32 -7.15 -17.42 -2.15
C SER A 32 -7.21 -16.44 -3.32
N ILE A 33 -6.08 -16.23 -3.97
CA ILE A 33 -5.95 -15.41 -5.17
C ILE A 33 -5.01 -16.08 -6.17
N ARG A 34 -5.18 -15.81 -7.45
CA ARG A 34 -4.18 -16.16 -8.46
C ARG A 34 -2.92 -15.30 -8.25
N ARG A 35 -1.79 -15.93 -8.00
CA ARG A 35 -0.50 -15.27 -7.80
C ARG A 35 0.28 -15.11 -9.12
N ARG A 36 1.30 -14.25 -9.13
CA ARG A 36 2.11 -14.01 -10.34
C ARG A 36 2.91 -15.21 -10.82
N ASP A 37 3.30 -16.09 -9.92
CA ASP A 37 3.99 -17.35 -10.22
C ASP A 37 3.05 -18.47 -10.74
N GLY A 38 1.76 -18.16 -10.87
CA GLY A 38 0.72 -19.08 -11.33
C GLY A 38 0.10 -19.92 -10.22
N SER A 39 0.60 -19.84 -8.98
CA SER A 39 0.00 -20.53 -7.83
C SER A 39 -1.31 -19.89 -7.40
N GLY A 40 -2.04 -20.58 -6.51
CA GLY A 40 -3.33 -20.14 -6.01
C GLY A 40 -4.44 -20.14 -7.07
N ALA A 41 -5.64 -19.86 -6.63
CA ALA A 41 -6.83 -19.82 -7.49
C ALA A 41 -7.78 -18.70 -7.04
N PRO A 42 -8.66 -18.20 -7.92
CA PRO A 42 -9.74 -17.30 -7.52
C PRO A 42 -10.64 -17.98 -6.48
N ASP A 43 -11.00 -17.24 -5.44
CA ASP A 43 -11.91 -17.70 -4.37
C ASP A 43 -13.30 -17.11 -4.59
N ASP A 44 -14.34 -17.95 -4.60
CA ASP A 44 -15.71 -17.51 -4.79
C ASP A 44 -16.22 -16.64 -3.63
N ASN A 45 -15.67 -16.82 -2.43
CA ASN A 45 -15.97 -15.98 -1.26
C ASN A 45 -15.35 -14.57 -1.34
N ASN A 46 -14.48 -14.32 -2.33
CA ASN A 46 -13.91 -13.00 -2.56
C ASN A 46 -14.92 -12.13 -3.33
N PRO A 47 -15.46 -11.05 -2.72
CA PRO A 47 -16.44 -10.18 -3.37
C PRO A 47 -15.84 -9.25 -4.42
N HIS A 48 -14.49 -9.17 -4.52
CA HIS A 48 -13.84 -8.34 -5.51
C HIS A 48 -14.21 -8.77 -6.94
N PRO A 49 -14.59 -7.86 -7.86
CA PRO A 49 -15.02 -8.22 -9.21
C PRO A 49 -14.01 -9.09 -9.99
N HIS A 50 -12.74 -8.87 -9.77
CA HIS A 50 -11.63 -9.62 -10.39
C HIS A 50 -11.01 -10.66 -9.45
N LYS A 51 -11.65 -11.00 -8.34
CA LYS A 51 -11.12 -11.94 -7.34
C LYS A 51 -9.70 -11.59 -6.85
N GLN A 52 -9.43 -10.28 -6.74
CA GLN A 52 -8.17 -9.73 -6.25
C GLN A 52 -8.29 -9.21 -4.81
N VAL A 53 -7.16 -8.85 -4.21
CA VAL A 53 -7.07 -8.18 -2.92
C VAL A 53 -6.12 -6.97 -3.01
N PRO A 54 -6.33 -5.94 -2.17
CA PRO A 54 -7.33 -5.84 -1.12
C PRO A 54 -8.74 -5.52 -1.62
N ALA A 55 -9.75 -5.92 -0.85
CA ALA A 55 -11.08 -5.36 -0.88
C ALA A 55 -11.54 -5.12 0.57
N LEU A 56 -12.34 -4.10 0.81
CA LEU A 56 -12.88 -3.76 2.11
C LEU A 56 -14.40 -3.79 2.04
N LEU A 57 -15.03 -4.50 2.96
CA LEU A 57 -16.45 -4.36 3.22
C LEU A 57 -16.65 -3.44 4.42
N HIS A 58 -17.50 -2.44 4.29
CA HIS A 58 -18.05 -1.70 5.41
C HIS A 58 -19.56 -1.87 5.39
N ASP A 59 -20.05 -2.70 6.29
CA ASP A 59 -21.42 -3.22 6.28
C ASP A 59 -21.76 -3.87 4.91
N LYS A 60 -22.53 -3.19 4.07
CA LYS A 60 -22.89 -3.65 2.71
C LYS A 60 -22.09 -3.00 1.59
N ALA A 61 -21.29 -1.99 1.90
CA ALA A 61 -20.50 -1.29 0.90
C ALA A 61 -19.18 -2.03 0.62
N LEU A 62 -18.95 -2.33 -0.64
CA LEU A 62 -17.69 -2.88 -1.12
C LEU A 62 -16.80 -1.74 -1.64
N ILE A 63 -15.60 -1.62 -1.09
CA ILE A 63 -14.56 -0.68 -1.53
C ILE A 63 -13.39 -1.51 -2.07
N THR A 64 -12.96 -1.20 -3.28
CA THR A 64 -11.81 -1.82 -3.93
C THR A 64 -10.73 -0.77 -4.22
N GLU A 65 -9.57 -1.18 -4.71
CA GLU A 65 -8.38 -0.37 -4.98
C GLU A 65 -7.69 0.16 -3.72
N SER A 66 -6.39 -0.14 -3.58
CA SER A 66 -5.62 0.21 -2.39
C SER A 66 -5.69 1.70 -2.04
N ALA A 67 -5.60 2.59 -3.03
CA ALA A 67 -5.66 4.03 -2.80
C ALA A 67 -7.05 4.49 -2.33
N ALA A 68 -8.12 3.92 -2.89
CA ALA A 68 -9.50 4.24 -2.51
C ALA A 68 -9.81 3.72 -1.10
N ILE A 69 -9.42 2.50 -0.78
CA ILE A 69 -9.55 1.94 0.58
C ILE A 69 -8.77 2.80 1.59
N THR A 70 -7.55 3.21 1.23
CA THR A 70 -6.72 4.09 2.08
C THR A 70 -7.41 5.42 2.35
N LEU A 71 -7.93 6.07 1.31
CA LEU A 71 -8.67 7.32 1.45
C LEU A 71 -9.91 7.15 2.33
N TYR A 72 -10.70 6.13 2.05
CA TYR A 72 -11.92 5.81 2.79
C TYR A 72 -11.65 5.60 4.29
N LEU A 73 -10.67 4.76 4.62
CA LEU A 73 -10.31 4.47 6.00
C LEU A 73 -9.76 5.70 6.72
N THR A 74 -8.92 6.50 6.08
CA THR A 74 -8.38 7.71 6.72
C THR A 74 -9.40 8.82 6.89
N ASP A 75 -10.43 8.89 6.05
CA ASP A 75 -11.57 9.77 6.25
C ASP A 75 -12.52 9.25 7.35
N LEU A 76 -12.65 7.94 7.52
CA LEU A 76 -13.43 7.31 8.59
C LEU A 76 -12.75 7.49 9.97
N PHE A 77 -11.40 7.53 10.01
CA PHE A 77 -10.60 7.70 11.23
C PHE A 77 -9.77 8.99 11.22
N PRO A 78 -10.40 10.19 11.15
CA PRO A 78 -9.69 11.46 10.94
C PRO A 78 -8.74 11.84 12.07
N LYS A 79 -8.97 11.31 13.27
CA LYS A 79 -8.14 11.59 14.48
C LYS A 79 -6.83 10.82 14.49
N SER A 80 -6.65 9.84 13.62
CA SER A 80 -5.41 9.02 13.55
C SER A 80 -4.18 9.81 13.10
N GLY A 81 -4.39 10.91 12.35
CA GLY A 81 -3.32 11.67 11.71
C GLY A 81 -2.75 11.01 10.45
N MET A 82 -3.21 9.80 10.08
CA MET A 82 -2.75 9.07 8.88
C MET A 82 -3.29 9.69 7.58
N GLY A 83 -4.44 10.35 7.63
CA GLY A 83 -5.02 11.07 6.50
C GLY A 83 -4.90 12.58 6.63
N ARG A 84 -5.49 13.26 5.66
CA ARG A 84 -5.73 14.70 5.68
C ARG A 84 -7.21 14.92 5.37
N PRO A 85 -8.07 15.10 6.38
CA PRO A 85 -9.52 15.15 6.20
C PRO A 85 -9.95 16.32 5.34
N GLN A 86 -11.21 16.34 4.92
CA GLN A 86 -11.79 17.46 4.17
C GLN A 86 -11.61 18.76 4.96
N GLY A 87 -11.19 19.83 4.28
CA GLY A 87 -10.86 21.13 4.89
C GLY A 87 -9.43 21.26 5.43
N HIS A 88 -8.65 20.17 5.49
CA HIS A 88 -7.24 20.24 5.88
C HIS A 88 -6.40 20.89 4.78
N ALA A 89 -5.49 21.81 5.13
CA ALA A 89 -4.65 22.54 4.18
C ALA A 89 -3.85 21.63 3.22
N GLU A 90 -3.40 20.48 3.73
CA GLU A 90 -2.62 19.48 2.95
C GLU A 90 -3.50 18.43 2.25
N ARG A 91 -4.84 18.59 2.22
CA ARG A 91 -5.73 17.60 1.59
C ARG A 91 -5.38 17.37 0.12
N GLY A 92 -5.10 18.44 -0.63
CA GLY A 92 -4.73 18.35 -2.04
C GLY A 92 -3.46 17.53 -2.25
N ALA A 93 -2.41 17.77 -1.46
CA ALA A 93 -1.17 17.01 -1.49
C ALA A 93 -1.40 15.52 -1.14
N TYR A 94 -2.24 15.25 -0.15
CA TYR A 94 -2.59 13.87 0.24
C TYR A 94 -3.30 13.12 -0.90
N LEU A 95 -4.31 13.72 -1.52
CA LEU A 95 -5.01 13.12 -2.67
C LEU A 95 -4.06 12.90 -3.85
N SER A 96 -3.19 13.88 -4.15
CA SER A 96 -2.17 13.75 -5.18
C SER A 96 -1.19 12.60 -4.88
N GLY A 97 -0.78 12.45 -3.62
CA GLY A 97 0.10 11.36 -3.18
C GLY A 97 -0.55 9.98 -3.38
N LEU A 98 -1.82 9.81 -3.02
CA LEU A 98 -2.57 8.57 -3.25
C LEU A 98 -2.69 8.26 -4.75
N ALA A 99 -3.06 9.27 -5.55
CA ALA A 99 -3.18 9.13 -7.01
C ALA A 99 -1.82 8.84 -7.66
N TYR A 100 -0.75 9.51 -7.22
CA TYR A 100 0.61 9.29 -7.72
C TYR A 100 1.11 7.90 -7.37
N TYR A 101 0.82 7.41 -6.15
CA TYR A 101 1.14 6.04 -5.78
C TYR A 101 0.46 5.04 -6.73
N ALA A 102 -0.84 5.13 -6.92
CA ALA A 102 -1.61 4.18 -7.73
C ALA A 102 -1.35 4.31 -9.23
N GLY A 103 -1.21 5.54 -9.73
CA GLY A 103 -1.07 5.82 -11.16
C GLY A 103 0.37 5.86 -11.68
N VAL A 104 1.36 6.01 -10.80
CA VAL A 104 2.78 6.15 -11.21
C VAL A 104 3.67 5.15 -10.48
N ILE A 105 3.75 5.20 -9.14
CA ILE A 105 4.73 4.39 -8.39
C ILE A 105 4.50 2.91 -8.61
N GLU A 106 3.29 2.43 -8.42
CA GLU A 106 2.98 1.00 -8.54
C GLU A 106 3.09 0.47 -9.98
N PRO A 107 2.57 1.16 -11.02
CA PRO A 107 2.78 0.76 -12.41
C PRO A 107 4.24 0.78 -12.84
N MET A 108 5.00 1.83 -12.51
CA MET A 108 6.42 1.92 -12.89
C MET A 108 7.27 0.88 -12.16
N GLY A 109 7.01 0.65 -10.87
CA GLY A 109 7.64 -0.42 -10.12
C GLY A 109 7.35 -1.80 -10.71
N THR A 110 6.11 -2.05 -11.14
CA THR A 110 5.73 -3.29 -11.83
C THR A 110 6.43 -3.43 -13.17
N ALA A 111 6.49 -2.37 -13.98
CA ALA A 111 7.20 -2.37 -15.27
C ALA A 111 8.71 -2.63 -15.10
N PHE A 112 9.32 -2.05 -14.06
CA PHE A 112 10.73 -2.30 -13.75
C PHE A 112 10.98 -3.76 -13.36
N VAL A 113 10.20 -4.32 -12.42
CA VAL A 113 10.37 -5.70 -11.94
C VAL A 113 10.12 -6.73 -13.06
N SER A 114 9.22 -6.44 -13.99
CA SER A 114 8.95 -7.30 -15.17
C SER A 114 9.91 -7.09 -16.34
N GLY A 115 10.91 -6.21 -16.21
CA GLY A 115 11.89 -5.93 -17.29
C GLY A 115 11.36 -5.06 -18.43
N MET A 116 10.11 -4.59 -18.38
CA MET A 116 9.50 -3.81 -19.45
C MET A 116 10.16 -2.45 -19.66
N THR A 117 10.78 -1.89 -18.65
CA THR A 117 11.51 -0.62 -18.75
C THR A 117 12.75 -0.72 -19.64
N GLN A 118 13.34 -1.92 -19.78
CA GLN A 118 14.54 -2.14 -20.59
C GLN A 118 14.23 -2.13 -22.10
N SER A 119 13.00 -2.41 -22.48
CA SER A 119 12.57 -2.54 -23.89
C SER A 119 11.69 -1.39 -24.38
N ASN A 120 11.32 -0.46 -23.48
CA ASN A 120 10.43 0.66 -23.81
C ASN A 120 10.98 1.99 -23.25
N PRO A 121 11.50 2.89 -24.12
CA PRO A 121 12.08 4.17 -23.69
C PRO A 121 11.13 5.08 -22.91
N ASN A 122 9.82 5.03 -23.17
CA ASN A 122 8.84 5.82 -22.43
C ASN A 122 8.65 5.30 -21.01
N LEU A 123 8.62 3.96 -20.85
CA LEU A 123 8.56 3.35 -19.52
C LEU A 123 9.86 3.57 -18.74
N GLU A 124 11.01 3.48 -19.41
CA GLU A 124 12.30 3.80 -18.80
C GLU A 124 12.35 5.24 -18.30
N LYS A 125 11.92 6.20 -19.13
CA LYS A 125 11.84 7.61 -18.72
C LYS A 125 10.91 7.81 -17.54
N GLY A 126 9.69 7.27 -17.61
CA GLY A 126 8.71 7.36 -16.51
C GLY A 126 9.23 6.76 -15.20
N TYR A 127 9.91 5.64 -15.28
CA TYR A 127 10.55 4.99 -14.12
C TYR A 127 11.67 5.87 -13.52
N ARG A 128 12.56 6.45 -14.35
CA ARG A 128 13.61 7.35 -13.86
C ARG A 128 13.04 8.59 -13.21
N ASP A 129 12.04 9.20 -13.83
CA ASP A 129 11.38 10.40 -13.28
C ASP A 129 10.73 10.09 -11.93
N MET A 130 10.06 8.95 -11.79
CA MET A 130 9.49 8.46 -10.54
C MET A 130 10.58 8.23 -9.49
N CYS A 131 11.66 7.54 -9.82
CA CYS A 131 12.78 7.32 -8.91
C CYS A 131 13.38 8.64 -8.42
N GLN A 132 13.66 9.57 -9.33
CA GLN A 132 14.20 10.87 -8.99
C GLN A 132 13.27 11.66 -8.07
N HIS A 133 11.98 11.67 -8.36
CA HIS A 133 10.99 12.37 -7.54
C HIS A 133 10.93 11.80 -6.11
N VAL A 134 10.81 10.49 -5.97
CA VAL A 134 10.69 9.84 -4.66
C VAL A 134 11.98 9.99 -3.85
N THR A 135 13.14 9.67 -4.45
CA THR A 135 14.43 9.76 -3.72
C THR A 135 14.75 11.18 -3.30
N SER A 136 14.64 12.16 -4.21
CA SER A 136 14.91 13.57 -3.87
C SER A 136 13.92 14.12 -2.82
N THR A 137 12.71 13.62 -2.77
CA THR A 137 11.75 13.97 -1.72
C THR A 137 12.21 13.44 -0.36
N LEU A 138 12.56 12.16 -0.28
CA LEU A 138 12.99 11.51 0.96
C LEU A 138 14.39 11.93 1.44
N GLU A 139 15.19 12.54 0.58
CA GLU A 139 16.44 13.18 0.99
C GLU A 139 16.24 14.52 1.70
N ARG A 140 15.19 15.26 1.33
CA ARG A 140 14.85 16.56 1.91
C ARG A 140 13.96 16.52 3.13
N GLN A 141 13.15 15.48 3.26
CA GLN A 141 12.13 15.38 4.31
C GLN A 141 11.91 13.93 4.73
N PRO A 142 11.42 13.67 5.96
CA PRO A 142 11.31 12.33 6.50
C PRO A 142 10.21 11.47 5.84
N PHE A 143 9.15 12.07 5.31
CA PHE A 143 8.03 11.38 4.69
C PHE A 143 7.61 12.02 3.38
N LEU A 144 6.81 11.31 2.57
CA LEU A 144 6.41 11.77 1.24
C LEU A 144 5.69 13.12 1.23
N LEU A 145 4.95 13.43 2.28
CA LEU A 145 4.16 14.67 2.40
C LEU A 145 4.69 15.65 3.45
N GLY A 146 5.97 15.56 3.83
CA GLY A 146 6.60 16.47 4.79
C GLY A 146 7.07 15.78 6.07
N ASP A 147 6.86 16.45 7.22
CA ASP A 147 7.45 16.04 8.50
C ASP A 147 6.62 14.98 9.25
N ARG A 148 5.39 14.74 8.83
CA ARG A 148 4.49 13.80 9.47
C ARG A 148 4.10 12.68 8.53
N ILE A 149 4.19 11.44 9.04
CA ILE A 149 3.75 10.25 8.34
C ILE A 149 2.29 10.37 7.88
N SER A 150 1.99 9.74 6.76
CA SER A 150 0.63 9.58 6.23
C SER A 150 0.43 8.17 5.70
N ALA A 151 -0.80 7.81 5.39
CA ALA A 151 -1.10 6.52 4.80
C ALA A 151 -0.50 6.34 3.38
N VAL A 152 -0.09 7.43 2.70
CA VAL A 152 0.68 7.33 1.45
C VAL A 152 2.04 6.66 1.71
N ASP A 153 2.65 6.95 2.86
CA ASP A 153 3.92 6.34 3.26
C ASP A 153 3.78 4.84 3.55
N LEU A 154 2.63 4.41 4.09
CA LEU A 154 2.35 2.98 4.30
C LEU A 154 2.21 2.23 2.97
N LEU A 155 1.61 2.85 1.96
CA LEU A 155 1.51 2.27 0.61
C LEU A 155 2.90 2.08 -0.01
N LEU A 156 3.75 3.11 0.02
CA LEU A 156 5.11 3.02 -0.51
C LEU A 156 5.97 2.07 0.33
N GLY A 157 5.99 2.22 1.65
CA GLY A 157 6.77 1.37 2.54
C GLY A 157 6.42 -0.10 2.42
N GLY A 158 5.13 -0.41 2.35
CA GLY A 158 4.66 -1.77 2.08
C GLY A 158 5.07 -2.29 0.70
N ALA A 159 5.13 -1.45 -0.34
CA ALA A 159 5.65 -1.85 -1.64
C ALA A 159 7.17 -2.12 -1.58
N LEU A 160 7.92 -1.26 -0.93
CA LEU A 160 9.38 -1.37 -0.83
C LEU A 160 9.82 -2.56 0.04
N SER A 161 9.00 -3.05 0.97
CA SER A 161 9.30 -4.27 1.72
C SER A 161 9.44 -5.51 0.81
N TRP A 162 8.79 -5.50 -0.36
CA TRP A 162 8.84 -6.56 -1.38
C TRP A 162 9.79 -6.25 -2.52
N MET A 163 9.95 -4.98 -2.84
CA MET A 163 10.61 -4.52 -4.05
C MET A 163 11.61 -3.39 -3.74
N ARG A 164 12.47 -3.55 -2.71
CA ARG A 164 13.43 -2.49 -2.31
C ARG A 164 14.24 -1.97 -3.49
N ARG A 165 14.64 -2.85 -4.40
CA ARG A 165 15.42 -2.51 -5.60
C ARG A 165 14.67 -1.68 -6.67
N VAL A 166 13.37 -1.42 -6.49
CA VAL A 166 12.62 -0.50 -7.37
C VAL A 166 13.08 0.93 -7.22
N LEU A 167 13.61 1.30 -6.07
CA LEU A 167 14.26 2.60 -5.87
C LEU A 167 15.78 2.42 -5.79
N PRO A 168 16.55 3.37 -6.34
CA PRO A 168 18.00 3.37 -6.18
C PRO A 168 18.41 3.47 -4.71
N GLU A 169 19.65 3.14 -4.43
CA GLU A 169 20.25 3.33 -3.11
C GLU A 169 20.28 4.81 -2.77
N SER A 170 19.82 5.17 -1.58
CA SER A 170 19.75 6.53 -1.09
C SER A 170 19.64 6.52 0.43
N ALA A 171 20.48 7.32 1.08
CA ALA A 171 20.44 7.47 2.53
C ALA A 171 19.07 7.96 3.04
N GLY A 172 18.37 8.79 2.26
CA GLY A 172 17.01 9.24 2.56
C GLY A 172 16.01 8.10 2.55
N VAL A 173 16.06 7.24 1.53
CA VAL A 173 15.19 6.05 1.43
C VAL A 173 15.49 5.07 2.57
N ASP A 174 16.75 4.87 2.94
CA ASP A 174 17.10 3.94 4.01
C ASP A 174 16.63 4.43 5.39
N ARG A 175 16.83 5.71 5.71
CA ARG A 175 16.25 6.33 6.92
C ARG A 175 14.73 6.22 6.97
N TYR A 176 14.07 6.49 5.85
CA TYR A 176 12.63 6.36 5.70
C TYR A 176 12.16 4.93 6.01
N LEU A 177 12.75 3.92 5.38
CA LEU A 177 12.40 2.53 5.62
C LEU A 177 12.70 2.10 7.06
N GLN A 178 13.82 2.53 7.66
CA GLN A 178 14.13 2.27 9.05
C GLN A 178 13.03 2.83 9.97
N THR A 179 12.59 4.06 9.73
CA THR A 179 11.51 4.70 10.50
C THR A 179 10.19 3.93 10.36
N LEU A 180 9.83 3.51 9.14
CA LEU A 180 8.60 2.79 8.90
C LEU A 180 8.63 1.38 9.50
N THR A 181 9.75 0.67 9.40
CA THR A 181 9.87 -0.72 9.89
C THR A 181 9.92 -0.81 11.41
N ALA A 182 10.26 0.26 12.10
CA ALA A 182 10.26 0.34 13.57
C ALA A 182 8.85 0.56 14.17
N ARG A 183 7.82 0.74 13.35
CA ARG A 183 6.48 1.05 13.87
C ARG A 183 5.81 -0.18 14.49
N PRO A 184 5.27 -0.06 15.72
CA PRO A 184 4.62 -1.19 16.39
C PRO A 184 3.41 -1.76 15.62
N ALA A 185 2.66 -0.91 14.92
CA ALA A 185 1.53 -1.33 14.11
C ALA A 185 1.96 -2.27 12.95
N LEU A 186 3.15 -2.07 12.39
CA LEU A 186 3.68 -3.00 11.38
C LEU A 186 3.97 -4.39 11.96
N ALA A 187 4.46 -4.47 13.21
CA ALA A 187 4.68 -5.75 13.86
C ALA A 187 3.35 -6.53 14.03
N ARG A 188 2.30 -5.86 14.54
CA ARG A 188 0.96 -6.46 14.64
C ARG A 188 0.39 -6.87 13.27
N ALA A 189 0.57 -6.00 12.27
CA ALA A 189 0.12 -6.31 10.91
C ALA A 189 0.78 -7.56 10.32
N ARG A 190 2.05 -7.82 10.65
CA ARG A 190 2.77 -9.04 10.20
C ARG A 190 2.20 -10.31 10.84
N GLU A 191 1.71 -10.25 12.06
CA GLU A 191 1.03 -11.38 12.71
C GLU A 191 -0.24 -11.76 11.96
N VAL A 192 -1.03 -10.77 11.56
CA VAL A 192 -2.25 -10.96 10.74
C VAL A 192 -1.92 -11.38 9.31
N ASP A 193 -0.84 -10.82 8.70
CA ASP A 193 -0.40 -11.18 7.33
C ASP A 193 0.26 -12.57 7.25
N SER A 194 0.49 -13.23 8.38
CA SER A 194 0.90 -14.63 8.41
C SER A 194 -0.28 -15.52 8.01
N LYS A 195 0.01 -16.67 7.37
CA LYS A 195 -1.05 -17.63 7.03
C LYS A 195 -1.65 -18.20 8.32
N PRO A 196 -2.99 -18.12 8.49
CA PRO A 196 -3.62 -18.84 9.59
C PRO A 196 -3.51 -20.36 9.40
N ASP A 197 -3.50 -21.09 10.50
CA ASP A 197 -3.48 -22.56 10.48
C ASP A 197 -4.67 -23.09 9.65
N GLY A 198 -4.37 -24.01 8.72
CA GLY A 198 -5.38 -24.59 7.84
C GLY A 198 -5.78 -23.77 6.62
N PHE A 199 -5.18 -22.59 6.40
CA PHE A 199 -5.38 -21.83 5.16
C PHE A 199 -4.53 -22.43 4.03
N HIS A 200 -5.19 -22.86 2.96
CA HIS A 200 -4.59 -23.34 1.72
C HIS A 200 -4.90 -22.35 0.59
N ASP A 201 -3.86 -21.90 -0.11
CA ASP A 201 -3.99 -21.09 -1.33
C ASP A 201 -4.55 -21.90 -2.49
#